data_33e07bf8f29f0053fb7a500babb21b83
#
_entry.id   33e07bf8f29f0053fb7a500babb21b83
#
_cell.length_a   1.000
_cell.length_b   1.000
_cell.length_c   1.000
_cell.angle_alpha   90.00
_cell.angle_beta   90.00
_cell.angle_gamma   90.00
#
_symmetry.space_group_name_H-M   'P 1'
#
loop_
_entity.id
_entity.type
_entity.pdbx_description
1 polymer ?
#
loop_
_entity_poly.entity_id
_entity_poly.type
_entity_poly.pdbx_seq_one_letter_code
_entity_poly.pdbx_strand_id
1 'polypeptide(L)'
;ILGNHRLIEEAGLCTPDVHALLLQHERQGHTVTILADKEGVLAIFTVADTIRDTAREALAMLRRQKIATAMLTGDNQTTAQGIAREAGIETVFGNLLPDGKQKAVLAWRKQGRKVAMIGDGINDAPALAHADIGIAMGNAGTDIAMEAADVVIMNDDLRRVAQLISLSKTTY
;
A
#
# COMPACT_ATOMS: atom_id res chain seq x y z
N ILE A 1 -3.17 -27.38 -2.19
CA ILE A 1 -3.65 -26.01 -1.92
C ILE A 1 -2.48 -25.06 -2.16
N LEU A 2 -2.74 -23.98 -2.85
CA LEU A 2 -1.79 -22.87 -3.00
C LEU A 2 -2.49 -21.59 -2.51
N GLY A 3 -1.89 -20.88 -1.56
CA GLY A 3 -2.52 -19.70 -1.01
C GLY A 3 -1.69 -18.93 0.00
N ASN A 4 -2.32 -17.94 0.63
CA ASN A 4 -1.70 -17.11 1.65
C ASN A 4 -1.78 -17.77 3.06
N HIS A 5 -1.18 -17.13 4.04
CA HIS A 5 -1.15 -17.58 5.44
C HIS A 5 -2.55 -17.89 5.98
N ARG A 6 -3.51 -16.99 5.77
CA ARG A 6 -4.88 -17.15 6.22
C ARG A 6 -5.55 -18.41 5.66
N LEU A 7 -5.36 -18.70 4.35
CA LEU A 7 -5.95 -19.90 3.73
C LEU A 7 -5.41 -21.19 4.37
N ILE A 8 -4.12 -21.21 4.72
CA ILE A 8 -3.48 -22.36 5.36
C ILE A 8 -3.95 -22.55 6.81
N GLU A 9 -4.19 -21.44 7.53
CA GLU A 9 -4.82 -21.47 8.86
C GLU A 9 -6.25 -22.01 8.80
N GLU A 10 -7.08 -21.49 7.89
CA GLU A 10 -8.46 -21.93 7.69
C GLU A 10 -8.55 -23.41 7.27
N ALA A 11 -7.53 -23.91 6.56
CA ALA A 11 -7.42 -25.33 6.19
C ALA A 11 -6.90 -26.23 7.34
N GLY A 12 -6.51 -25.67 8.49
CA GLY A 12 -5.96 -26.41 9.61
C GLY A 12 -4.57 -27.01 9.37
N LEU A 13 -3.83 -26.51 8.37
CA LEU A 13 -2.50 -27.01 7.99
C LEU A 13 -1.36 -26.13 8.56
N CYS A 14 -1.67 -25.07 9.28
CA CYS A 14 -0.69 -24.17 9.88
C CYS A 14 -0.26 -24.69 11.25
N THR A 15 0.84 -25.44 11.30
CA THR A 15 1.44 -25.86 12.58
C THR A 15 2.10 -24.66 13.28
N PRO A 16 2.34 -24.71 14.61
CA PRO A 16 3.02 -23.64 15.34
C PRO A 16 4.37 -23.22 14.74
N ASP A 17 5.15 -24.18 14.24
CA ASP A 17 6.45 -23.93 13.62
C ASP A 17 6.29 -23.22 12.27
N VAL A 18 5.34 -23.66 11.45
CA VAL A 18 4.99 -23.02 10.18
C VAL A 18 4.51 -21.61 10.45
N HIS A 19 3.60 -21.42 11.41
CA HIS A 19 3.08 -20.11 11.80
C HIS A 19 4.21 -19.15 12.21
N ALA A 20 5.14 -19.61 13.05
CA ALA A 20 6.27 -18.79 13.49
C ALA A 20 7.17 -18.37 12.31
N LEU A 21 7.43 -19.30 11.37
CA LEU A 21 8.24 -19.03 10.18
C LEU A 21 7.54 -18.02 9.24
N LEU A 22 6.23 -18.17 9.01
CA LEU A 22 5.45 -17.26 8.19
C LEU A 22 5.45 -15.85 8.79
N LEU A 23 5.21 -15.73 10.10
CA LEU A 23 5.26 -14.45 10.81
C LEU A 23 6.65 -13.79 10.74
N GLN A 24 7.72 -14.57 10.76
CA GLN A 24 9.07 -14.04 10.59
C GLN A 24 9.25 -13.35 9.25
N HIS A 25 8.83 -14.00 8.15
CA HIS A 25 8.90 -13.42 6.81
C HIS A 25 7.98 -12.21 6.65
N GLU A 26 6.74 -12.29 7.14
CA GLU A 26 5.79 -11.17 7.08
C GLU A 26 6.27 -9.95 7.86
N ARG A 27 6.91 -10.13 9.03
CA ARG A 27 7.52 -9.03 9.81
C ARG A 27 8.68 -8.35 9.08
N GLN A 28 9.32 -9.05 8.15
CA GLN A 28 10.34 -8.50 7.25
C GLN A 28 9.74 -7.79 6.02
N GLY A 29 8.41 -7.73 5.92
CA GLY A 29 7.71 -7.12 4.78
C GLY A 29 7.58 -8.05 3.57
N HIS A 30 7.85 -9.36 3.73
CA HIS A 30 7.72 -10.31 2.64
C HIS A 30 6.26 -10.75 2.48
N THR A 31 5.78 -10.81 1.25
CA THR A 31 4.54 -11.51 0.91
C THR A 31 4.84 -13.00 0.84
N VAL A 32 4.03 -13.80 1.53
CA VAL A 32 4.20 -15.27 1.56
C VAL A 32 3.11 -15.95 0.75
N THR A 33 3.51 -16.96 -0.04
CA THR A 33 2.61 -17.88 -0.73
C THR A 33 3.02 -19.29 -0.36
N ILE A 34 2.06 -20.12 0.05
CA ILE A 34 2.31 -21.42 0.64
C ILE A 34 1.69 -22.49 -0.24
N LEU A 35 2.48 -23.53 -0.55
CA LEU A 35 2.00 -24.74 -1.18
C LEU A 35 1.85 -25.81 -0.09
N ALA A 36 0.66 -26.41 0.01
CA ALA A 36 0.35 -27.46 0.95
C ALA A 36 -0.51 -28.55 0.31
N ASP A 37 -0.38 -29.77 0.81
CA ASP A 37 -1.27 -30.89 0.51
C ASP A 37 -2.07 -31.30 1.77
N LYS A 38 -2.62 -32.51 1.77
CA LYS A 38 -3.40 -33.06 2.88
C LYS A 38 -2.51 -33.44 4.09
N GLU A 39 -1.22 -33.61 3.87
CA GLU A 39 -0.25 -34.05 4.87
C GLU A 39 0.44 -32.85 5.55
N GLY A 40 0.41 -31.66 4.91
CA GLY A 40 0.99 -30.45 5.48
C GLY A 40 1.55 -29.46 4.46
N VAL A 41 2.36 -28.55 4.94
CA VAL A 41 3.04 -27.53 4.12
C VAL A 41 4.23 -28.16 3.39
N LEU A 42 4.21 -28.08 2.06
CA LEU A 42 5.27 -28.61 1.18
C LEU A 42 6.34 -27.57 0.85
N ALA A 43 5.92 -26.30 0.65
CA ALA A 43 6.84 -25.22 0.30
C ALA A 43 6.27 -23.86 0.71
N ILE A 44 7.18 -22.95 1.04
CA ILE A 44 6.88 -21.53 1.32
C ILE A 44 7.67 -20.72 0.30
N PHE A 45 6.95 -19.90 -0.47
CA PHE A 45 7.51 -18.93 -1.41
C PHE A 45 7.41 -17.55 -0.78
N THR A 46 8.50 -16.81 -0.77
CA THR A 46 8.52 -15.44 -0.25
C THR A 46 8.91 -14.50 -1.37
N VAL A 47 8.13 -13.44 -1.52
CA VAL A 47 8.43 -12.33 -2.42
C VAL A 47 8.69 -11.11 -1.55
N ALA A 48 9.90 -10.54 -1.70
CA ALA A 48 10.26 -9.28 -1.05
C ALA A 48 10.09 -8.15 -2.08
N ASP A 49 9.15 -7.26 -1.81
CA ASP A 49 9.07 -6.01 -2.55
C ASP A 49 10.02 -5.01 -1.88
N THR A 50 11.08 -4.65 -2.58
CA THR A 50 12.02 -3.65 -2.08
C THR A 50 11.49 -2.25 -2.36
N ILE A 51 11.47 -1.41 -1.33
CA ILE A 51 11.10 -0.01 -1.50
C ILE A 51 12.10 0.67 -2.43
N ARG A 52 11.62 1.23 -3.53
CA ARG A 52 12.44 1.98 -4.47
C ARG A 52 13.09 3.19 -3.78
N ASP A 53 14.34 3.50 -4.09
CA ASP A 53 15.02 4.67 -3.52
C ASP A 53 14.26 5.97 -3.81
N THR A 54 13.66 6.10 -5.01
CA THR A 54 12.79 7.23 -5.36
C THR A 54 11.59 7.40 -4.42
N ALA A 55 11.04 6.30 -3.89
CA ALA A 55 9.95 6.37 -2.92
C ALA A 55 10.45 6.86 -1.54
N ARG A 56 11.62 6.40 -1.09
CA ARG A 56 12.25 6.90 0.15
C ARG A 56 12.53 8.39 0.06
N GLU A 57 13.09 8.85 -1.06
CA GLU A 57 13.35 10.26 -1.32
C GLU A 57 12.06 11.09 -1.31
N ALA A 58 11.01 10.62 -2.00
CA ALA A 58 9.72 11.28 -2.03
C ALA A 58 9.10 11.45 -0.64
N LEU A 59 9.11 10.39 0.17
CA LEU A 59 8.62 10.43 1.55
C LEU A 59 9.44 11.39 2.42
N ALA A 60 10.76 11.44 2.24
CA ALA A 60 11.61 12.40 2.92
C ALA A 60 11.28 13.86 2.52
N MET A 61 11.02 14.11 1.23
CA MET A 61 10.60 15.43 0.73
C MET A 61 9.23 15.84 1.31
N LEU A 62 8.25 14.94 1.34
CA LEU A 62 6.92 15.20 1.93
C LEU A 62 7.02 15.50 3.42
N ARG A 63 7.84 14.74 4.16
CA ARG A 63 8.08 14.99 5.59
C ARG A 63 8.70 16.36 5.84
N ARG A 64 9.69 16.80 5.02
CA ARG A 64 10.26 18.16 5.11
C ARG A 64 9.20 19.24 4.88
N GLN A 65 8.20 18.97 4.06
CA GLN A 65 7.06 19.86 3.82
C GLN A 65 5.97 19.76 4.89
N LYS A 66 6.19 18.99 5.97
CA LYS A 66 5.24 18.73 7.07
C LYS A 66 3.94 18.07 6.60
N ILE A 67 4.02 17.25 5.57
CA ILE A 67 2.89 16.47 5.05
C ILE A 67 2.93 15.10 5.72
N ALA A 68 1.84 14.76 6.42
CA ALA A 68 1.66 13.42 6.97
C ALA A 68 1.39 12.42 5.85
N THR A 69 2.00 11.24 5.96
CA THR A 69 1.84 10.16 4.98
C THR A 69 1.20 8.94 5.64
N ALA A 70 0.36 8.25 4.88
CA ALA A 70 -0.28 7.01 5.31
C ALA A 70 -0.23 5.97 4.18
N MET A 71 -0.13 4.70 4.56
CA MET A 71 -0.20 3.56 3.64
C MET A 71 -1.55 2.86 3.79
N LEU A 72 -2.26 2.67 2.68
CA LEU A 72 -3.51 1.92 2.58
C LEU A 72 -3.28 0.76 1.61
N THR A 73 -3.26 -0.48 2.11
CA THR A 73 -2.96 -1.65 1.27
C THR A 73 -3.90 -2.81 1.53
N GLY A 74 -4.08 -3.66 0.51
CA GLY A 74 -4.77 -4.94 0.64
C GLY A 74 -3.91 -6.04 1.26
N ASP A 75 -2.60 -5.84 1.39
CA ASP A 75 -1.70 -6.79 2.02
C ASP A 75 -2.05 -6.98 3.49
N ASN A 76 -1.59 -8.10 4.07
CA ASN A 76 -1.80 -8.30 5.51
C ASN A 76 -1.12 -7.21 6.33
N GLN A 77 -1.69 -6.93 7.52
CA GLN A 77 -1.25 -5.84 8.38
C GLN A 77 0.22 -5.97 8.80
N THR A 78 0.72 -7.19 8.99
CA THR A 78 2.11 -7.45 9.42
C THR A 78 3.11 -7.08 8.31
N THR A 79 2.84 -7.53 7.08
CA THR A 79 3.62 -7.17 5.88
C THR A 79 3.60 -5.65 5.65
N ALA A 80 2.40 -5.05 5.68
CA ALA A 80 2.24 -3.61 5.52
C ALA A 80 3.04 -2.81 6.56
N GLN A 81 3.05 -3.24 7.82
CA GLN A 81 3.85 -2.60 8.87
C GLN A 81 5.36 -2.75 8.63
N GLY A 82 5.81 -3.89 8.12
CA GLY A 82 7.21 -4.11 7.73
C GLY A 82 7.68 -3.09 6.69
N ILE A 83 6.94 -3.01 5.59
CA ILE A 83 7.19 -2.06 4.49
C ILE A 83 7.13 -0.61 4.97
N ALA A 84 6.10 -0.25 5.74
CA ALA A 84 5.92 1.11 6.22
C ALA A 84 7.06 1.56 7.17
N ARG A 85 7.53 0.66 8.03
CA ARG A 85 8.68 0.94 8.91
C ARG A 85 9.93 1.23 8.09
N GLU A 86 10.19 0.44 7.07
CA GLU A 86 11.31 0.65 6.15
C GLU A 86 11.17 1.95 5.35
N ALA A 87 9.95 2.31 4.93
CA ALA A 87 9.62 3.54 4.24
C ALA A 87 9.60 4.78 5.16
N GLY A 88 9.52 4.57 6.47
CA GLY A 88 9.34 5.64 7.44
C GLY A 88 7.93 6.22 7.44
N ILE A 89 6.90 5.40 7.17
CA ILE A 89 5.48 5.76 7.24
C ILE A 89 4.94 5.31 8.60
N GLU A 90 4.33 6.23 9.36
CA GLU A 90 3.83 5.94 10.72
C GLU A 90 2.41 5.39 10.73
N THR A 91 1.58 5.82 9.78
CA THR A 91 0.17 5.43 9.70
C THR A 91 -0.04 4.37 8.63
N VAL A 92 -0.48 3.18 9.04
CA VAL A 92 -0.61 2.01 8.16
C VAL A 92 -1.90 1.26 8.40
N PHE A 93 -2.63 0.98 7.33
CA PHE A 93 -3.80 0.14 7.31
C PHE A 93 -3.62 -0.97 6.28
N GLY A 94 -3.47 -2.19 6.76
CA GLY A 94 -3.45 -3.41 5.95
C GLY A 94 -4.81 -4.09 5.89
N ASN A 95 -4.90 -5.18 5.13
CA ASN A 95 -6.12 -5.96 4.90
C ASN A 95 -7.31 -5.14 4.36
N LEU A 96 -7.05 -4.02 3.67
CA LEU A 96 -8.12 -3.17 3.15
C LEU A 96 -8.65 -3.68 1.82
N LEU A 97 -9.95 -3.84 1.76
CA LEU A 97 -10.69 -3.92 0.50
C LEU A 97 -10.82 -2.51 -0.12
N PRO A 98 -11.17 -2.38 -1.42
CA PRO A 98 -11.35 -1.09 -2.07
C PRO A 98 -12.24 -0.12 -1.27
N ASP A 99 -13.38 -0.60 -0.78
CA ASP A 99 -14.29 0.17 0.09
C ASP A 99 -13.62 0.63 1.40
N GLY A 100 -12.69 -0.15 1.93
CA GLY A 100 -11.93 0.19 3.13
C GLY A 100 -11.02 1.38 2.90
N LYS A 101 -10.35 1.44 1.74
CA LYS A 101 -9.51 2.58 1.35
C LYS A 101 -10.35 3.85 1.19
N GLN A 102 -11.49 3.76 0.51
CA GLN A 102 -12.44 4.88 0.37
C GLN A 102 -12.92 5.40 1.73
N LYS A 103 -13.31 4.49 2.64
CA LYS A 103 -13.78 4.85 4.00
C LYS A 103 -12.70 5.57 4.80
N ALA A 104 -11.44 5.16 4.68
CA ALA A 104 -10.31 5.83 5.35
C ALA A 104 -10.14 7.28 4.85
N VAL A 105 -10.16 7.48 3.53
CA VAL A 105 -10.10 8.81 2.90
C VAL A 105 -11.25 9.70 3.40
N LEU A 106 -12.48 9.20 3.35
CA LEU A 106 -13.66 9.96 3.79
C LEU A 106 -13.62 10.29 5.29
N ALA A 107 -13.09 9.38 6.13
CA ALA A 107 -12.95 9.61 7.57
C ALA A 107 -11.98 10.77 7.86
N TRP A 108 -10.85 10.84 7.16
CA TRP A 108 -9.90 11.93 7.31
C TRP A 108 -10.47 13.28 6.82
N ARG A 109 -11.20 13.29 5.69
CA ARG A 109 -11.88 14.48 5.19
C ARG A 109 -12.94 14.99 6.17
N LYS A 110 -13.71 14.09 6.78
CA LYS A 110 -14.68 14.46 7.84
C LYS A 110 -14.02 15.08 9.08
N GLN A 111 -12.74 14.75 9.34
CA GLN A 111 -11.93 15.38 10.39
C GLN A 111 -11.36 16.75 9.98
N GLY A 112 -11.74 17.27 8.82
CA GLY A 112 -11.24 18.54 8.30
C GLY A 112 -9.84 18.47 7.68
N ARG A 113 -9.28 17.28 7.47
CA ARG A 113 -7.98 17.11 6.81
C ARG A 113 -8.13 17.25 5.30
N LYS A 114 -7.15 17.86 4.67
CA LYS A 114 -6.97 17.80 3.20
C LYS A 114 -6.24 16.54 2.84
N VAL A 115 -6.85 15.72 1.98
CA VAL A 115 -6.36 14.38 1.64
C VAL A 115 -6.03 14.31 0.15
N ALA A 116 -4.77 14.00 -0.15
CA ALA A 116 -4.37 13.53 -1.48
C ALA A 116 -4.29 11.98 -1.45
N MET A 117 -4.99 11.32 -2.35
CA MET A 117 -4.90 9.87 -2.54
C MET A 117 -4.03 9.58 -3.76
N ILE A 118 -3.09 8.65 -3.61
CA ILE A 118 -2.22 8.18 -4.69
C ILE A 118 -2.49 6.70 -4.91
N GLY A 119 -2.72 6.31 -6.15
CA GLY A 119 -2.99 4.92 -6.50
C GLY A 119 -2.66 4.64 -7.96
N ASP A 120 -2.53 3.36 -8.32
CA ASP A 120 -2.14 2.90 -9.66
C ASP A 120 -3.16 1.94 -10.29
N GLY A 121 -4.14 1.48 -9.52
CA GLY A 121 -5.04 0.41 -9.90
C GLY A 121 -6.52 0.75 -9.88
N ILE A 122 -7.30 -0.13 -10.53
CA ILE A 122 -8.77 -0.10 -10.54
C ILE A 122 -9.34 -0.09 -9.12
N ASN A 123 -8.69 -0.82 -8.21
CA ASN A 123 -9.10 -0.95 -6.81
C ASN A 123 -8.97 0.37 -6.02
N ASP A 124 -8.20 1.33 -6.52
CA ASP A 124 -7.99 2.63 -5.88
C ASP A 124 -8.93 3.72 -6.42
N ALA A 125 -9.58 3.50 -7.57
CA ALA A 125 -10.44 4.47 -8.21
C ALA A 125 -11.52 5.06 -7.28
N PRO A 126 -12.23 4.28 -6.44
CA PRO A 126 -13.18 4.85 -5.50
C PRO A 126 -12.54 5.77 -4.45
N ALA A 127 -11.33 5.46 -4.00
CA ALA A 127 -10.61 6.27 -3.03
C ALA A 127 -10.02 7.53 -3.68
N LEU A 128 -9.51 7.43 -4.91
CA LEU A 128 -9.04 8.56 -5.72
C LEU A 128 -10.14 9.59 -5.92
N ALA A 129 -11.31 9.16 -6.40
CA ALA A 129 -12.46 10.04 -6.66
C ALA A 129 -13.02 10.74 -5.40
N HIS A 130 -12.78 10.18 -4.21
CA HIS A 130 -13.28 10.74 -2.95
C HIS A 130 -12.24 11.53 -2.15
N ALA A 131 -10.99 11.59 -2.62
CA ALA A 131 -9.97 12.47 -2.05
C ALA A 131 -10.25 13.95 -2.37
N ASP A 132 -9.52 14.87 -1.73
CA ASP A 132 -9.53 16.27 -2.17
C ASP A 132 -8.68 16.42 -3.43
N ILE A 133 -7.69 15.55 -3.63
CA ILE A 133 -6.90 15.39 -4.86
C ILE A 133 -6.62 13.90 -5.06
N GLY A 134 -7.12 13.34 -6.16
CA GLY A 134 -6.75 12.01 -6.65
C GLY A 134 -5.56 12.08 -7.58
N ILE A 135 -4.54 11.26 -7.35
CA ILE A 135 -3.33 11.18 -8.17
C ILE A 135 -3.16 9.75 -8.67
N ALA A 136 -3.31 9.53 -9.96
CA ALA A 136 -3.03 8.25 -10.60
C ALA A 136 -1.55 8.17 -11.00
N MET A 137 -0.95 6.98 -10.81
CA MET A 137 0.45 6.72 -11.16
C MET A 137 0.57 5.54 -12.13
N GLY A 138 1.60 5.62 -12.98
CA GLY A 138 2.07 4.51 -13.80
C GLY A 138 1.95 4.73 -15.31
N ASN A 139 2.86 4.08 -16.03
CA ASN A 139 2.83 4.00 -17.50
C ASN A 139 1.67 3.15 -18.03
N ALA A 140 1.05 2.37 -17.16
CA ALA A 140 -0.07 1.48 -17.43
C ALA A 140 -1.20 1.72 -16.42
N GLY A 141 -1.33 2.94 -15.91
CA GLY A 141 -2.50 3.34 -15.12
C GLY A 141 -3.72 2.88 -15.88
N THR A 142 -4.56 2.05 -15.27
CA THR A 142 -5.78 1.59 -15.92
C THR A 142 -6.57 2.83 -16.31
N ASP A 143 -7.18 2.84 -17.50
CA ASP A 143 -8.02 3.95 -17.95
C ASP A 143 -9.00 4.42 -16.85
N ILE A 144 -9.49 3.48 -16.04
CA ILE A 144 -10.38 3.74 -14.90
C ILE A 144 -9.71 4.55 -13.79
N ALA A 145 -8.45 4.26 -13.45
CA ALA A 145 -7.75 5.03 -12.43
C ALA A 145 -7.40 6.44 -12.93
N MET A 146 -7.05 6.56 -14.19
CA MET A 146 -6.79 7.85 -14.84
C MET A 146 -8.07 8.70 -14.94
N GLU A 147 -9.22 8.09 -15.22
CA GLU A 147 -10.51 8.78 -15.28
C GLU A 147 -10.99 9.25 -13.91
N ALA A 148 -10.63 8.52 -12.84
CA ALA A 148 -10.99 8.85 -11.47
C ALA A 148 -10.06 9.86 -10.78
N ALA A 149 -8.92 10.21 -11.39
CA ALA A 149 -7.89 11.05 -10.80
C ALA A 149 -7.92 12.48 -11.35
N ASP A 150 -7.60 13.45 -10.49
CA ASP A 150 -7.42 14.86 -10.88
C ASP A 150 -6.06 15.11 -11.54
N VAL A 151 -5.07 14.28 -11.20
CA VAL A 151 -3.69 14.38 -11.70
C VAL A 151 -3.19 13.01 -12.11
N VAL A 152 -2.51 12.93 -13.26
CA VAL A 152 -1.87 11.70 -13.74
C VAL A 152 -0.36 11.91 -13.81
N ILE A 153 0.40 11.02 -13.14
CA ILE A 153 1.85 10.97 -13.21
C ILE A 153 2.25 9.82 -14.14
N MET A 154 2.73 10.15 -15.34
CA MET A 154 3.01 9.20 -16.42
C MET A 154 4.20 8.25 -16.16
N ASN A 155 4.92 8.44 -15.08
CA ASN A 155 6.01 7.55 -14.64
C ASN A 155 5.81 7.17 -13.17
N ASP A 156 6.46 6.06 -12.74
CA ASP A 156 6.35 5.55 -11.36
C ASP A 156 7.26 6.30 -10.38
N ASP A 157 7.41 7.61 -10.54
CA ASP A 157 8.30 8.43 -9.70
C ASP A 157 7.50 9.28 -8.70
N LEU A 158 7.35 8.78 -7.48
CA LEU A 158 6.66 9.46 -6.38
C LEU A 158 7.25 10.83 -6.02
N ARG A 159 8.50 11.13 -6.40
CA ARG A 159 9.12 12.46 -6.18
C ARG A 159 8.35 13.56 -6.90
N ARG A 160 7.67 13.22 -8.01
CA ARG A 160 6.82 14.16 -8.75
C ARG A 160 5.66 14.68 -7.91
N VAL A 161 5.10 13.86 -7.02
CA VAL A 161 4.06 14.30 -6.09
C VAL A 161 4.60 15.38 -5.15
N ALA A 162 5.76 15.14 -4.54
CA ALA A 162 6.37 16.11 -3.63
C ALA A 162 6.77 17.41 -4.35
N GLN A 163 7.22 17.31 -5.61
CA GLN A 163 7.53 18.47 -6.46
C GLN A 163 6.26 19.26 -6.82
N LEU A 164 5.18 18.59 -7.21
CA LEU A 164 3.89 19.20 -7.52
C LEU A 164 3.37 20.03 -6.34
N ILE A 165 3.39 19.44 -5.13
CA ILE A 165 2.96 20.13 -3.91
C ILE A 165 3.87 21.33 -3.60
N SER A 166 5.18 21.21 -3.81
CA SER A 166 6.10 22.32 -3.63
C SER A 166 5.81 23.46 -4.61
N LEU A 167 5.59 23.13 -5.87
CA LEU A 167 5.28 24.11 -6.91
C LEU A 167 3.98 24.85 -6.61
N SER A 168 2.93 24.13 -6.21
CA SER A 168 1.64 24.74 -5.86
C SER A 168 1.74 25.78 -4.74
N LYS A 169 2.62 25.54 -3.75
CA LYS A 169 2.88 26.48 -2.64
C LYS A 169 3.65 27.75 -3.05
N THR A 170 4.38 27.69 -4.18
CA THR A 170 5.18 28.82 -4.66
C THR A 170 4.37 29.72 -5.58
N THR A 171 3.24 29.22 -6.09
CA THR A 171 2.38 29.94 -7.03
C THR A 171 1.29 30.77 -6.32
N TYR A 172 1.13 30.58 -5.02
CA TYR A 172 0.25 31.34 -4.12
C TYR A 172 1.08 32.20 -3.16
#